data_52c434d2400132c15e3fbd82466a255d
#
_entry.id   52c434d2400132c15e3fbd82466a255d
#
_cell.length_a   1.000
_cell.length_b   1.000
_cell.length_c   1.000
_cell.angle_alpha   90.00
_cell.angle_beta   90.00
_cell.angle_gamma   90.00
#
_symmetry.space_group_name_H-M   'P 1'
#
loop_
_entity.id
_entity.type
_entity.pdbx_description
1 polymer ?
#
loop_
_entity_poly.entity_id
_entity_poly.type
_entity_poly.pdbx_seq_one_letter_code
_entity_poly.pdbx_strand_id
1 'polypeptide(L)'
;TVTDLNFIIANSMIPHSTKRSVERVKKFKENNEEEFSKLCQYVTSLISNVLYELKNEDDEYGGGFVGELGMAMSSNQGFLSRIGVSNATLNSMRSALRSNSDSFDAHGHGGAGLLNVKITGAGDGGCLISLVEDRDDVIGKLAKARAVLGKDKECFSVKIDTKGVVWNTINDAIDYGEEDDYK
;
A
#
# COMPACT_ATOMS: atom_id res chain seq x y z
N THR A 1 0.68 -18.40 5.64
CA THR A 1 0.20 -17.77 6.88
C THR A 1 0.28 -16.25 6.77
N VAL A 2 -0.71 -15.54 7.31
CA VAL A 2 -0.80 -14.06 7.35
C VAL A 2 0.45 -13.41 7.97
N THR A 3 1.19 -14.15 8.75
CA THR A 3 2.37 -13.71 9.50
C THR A 3 3.58 -13.35 8.64
N ASP A 4 3.56 -13.70 7.35
CA ASP A 4 4.71 -13.52 6.46
C ASP A 4 4.50 -12.47 5.37
N LEU A 5 3.48 -11.62 5.53
CA LEU A 5 3.25 -10.54 4.57
C LEU A 5 4.31 -9.45 4.70
N ASN A 6 4.91 -9.12 3.58
CA ASN A 6 5.86 -8.03 3.44
C ASN A 6 5.23 -6.90 2.63
N PHE A 7 5.50 -5.68 3.03
CA PHE A 7 5.04 -4.50 2.33
C PHE A 7 6.21 -3.56 2.04
N ILE A 8 6.07 -2.78 0.98
CA ILE A 8 6.91 -1.62 0.72
C ILE A 8 6.06 -0.37 0.94
N ILE A 9 6.58 0.54 1.76
CA ILE A 9 6.00 1.85 2.02
C ILE A 9 6.83 2.89 1.26
N ALA A 10 6.16 3.76 0.52
CA ALA A 10 6.79 4.88 -0.19
C ALA A 10 6.15 6.19 0.27
N ASN A 11 6.92 7.03 0.94
CA ASN A 11 6.48 8.32 1.45
C ASN A 11 6.64 9.40 0.36
N SER A 12 5.56 10.09 0.05
CA SER A 12 5.58 11.18 -0.94
C SER A 12 6.29 12.43 -0.46
N MET A 13 6.55 12.55 0.84
CA MET A 13 7.07 13.74 1.51
C MET A 13 6.17 14.98 1.34
N ILE A 14 4.92 14.80 0.91
CA ILE A 14 3.94 15.87 0.77
C ILE A 14 3.12 15.96 2.05
N PRO A 15 3.13 17.12 2.72
CA PRO A 15 2.22 17.38 3.83
C PRO A 15 0.76 17.29 3.35
N HIS A 16 -0.08 16.62 4.12
CA HIS A 16 -1.49 16.47 3.77
C HIS A 16 -2.39 16.91 4.93
N SER A 17 -3.63 17.24 4.58
CA SER A 17 -4.65 17.63 5.55
C SER A 17 -5.81 16.65 5.48
N THR A 18 -5.93 15.80 6.51
CA THR A 18 -7.08 14.89 6.66
C THR A 18 -8.41 15.62 6.56
N LYS A 19 -8.50 16.81 7.17
CA LYS A 19 -9.72 17.64 7.09
C LYS A 19 -10.11 17.95 5.64
N ARG A 20 -9.16 18.41 4.81
CA ARG A 20 -9.43 18.72 3.39
C ARG A 20 -9.85 17.48 2.61
N SER A 21 -9.20 16.35 2.86
CA SER A 21 -9.55 15.09 2.19
C SER A 21 -10.96 14.65 2.55
N VAL A 22 -11.33 14.71 3.84
CA VAL A 22 -12.71 14.40 4.29
C VAL A 22 -13.76 15.36 3.69
N GLU A 23 -13.48 16.66 3.66
CA GLU A 23 -14.37 17.65 3.04
C GLU A 23 -14.58 17.38 1.54
N ARG A 24 -13.53 16.96 0.83
CA ARG A 24 -13.61 16.59 -0.59
C ARG A 24 -14.49 15.36 -0.81
N VAL A 25 -14.29 14.32 0.00
CA VAL A 25 -15.12 13.09 -0.05
C VAL A 25 -16.58 13.41 0.28
N LYS A 26 -16.82 14.26 1.28
CA LYS A 26 -18.18 14.73 1.61
C LYS A 26 -18.87 15.41 0.42
N LYS A 27 -18.18 16.34 -0.24
CA LYS A 27 -18.69 17.01 -1.45
C LYS A 27 -18.92 16.02 -2.61
N PHE A 28 -18.03 15.05 -2.80
CA PHE A 28 -18.23 14.00 -3.81
C PHE A 28 -19.51 13.22 -3.52
N LYS A 29 -19.71 12.76 -2.27
CA LYS A 29 -20.91 12.06 -1.84
C LYS A 29 -22.18 12.89 -2.07
N GLU A 30 -22.19 14.16 -1.66
CA GLU A 30 -23.33 15.06 -1.80
C GLU A 30 -23.75 15.26 -3.28
N ASN A 31 -22.78 15.31 -4.19
CA ASN A 31 -23.02 15.53 -5.62
C ASN A 31 -23.24 14.24 -6.42
N ASN A 32 -22.88 13.06 -5.86
CA ASN A 32 -22.89 11.79 -6.57
C ASN A 32 -23.33 10.65 -5.62
N GLU A 33 -24.45 10.80 -4.93
CA GLU A 33 -24.88 9.90 -3.86
C GLU A 33 -25.04 8.45 -4.32
N GLU A 34 -25.68 8.23 -5.47
CA GLU A 34 -25.87 6.88 -6.04
C GLU A 34 -24.54 6.24 -6.41
N GLU A 35 -23.65 6.97 -7.06
CA GLU A 35 -22.32 6.48 -7.42
C GLU A 35 -21.50 6.17 -6.16
N PHE A 36 -21.52 7.06 -5.17
CA PHE A 36 -20.82 6.85 -3.90
C PHE A 36 -21.31 5.60 -3.19
N SER A 37 -22.63 5.36 -3.17
CA SER A 37 -23.21 4.15 -2.59
C SER A 37 -22.74 2.88 -3.30
N LYS A 38 -22.75 2.86 -4.64
CA LYS A 38 -22.25 1.73 -5.45
C LYS A 38 -20.75 1.47 -5.18
N LEU A 39 -19.96 2.52 -5.10
CA LEU A 39 -18.53 2.42 -4.78
C LEU A 39 -18.30 1.85 -3.39
N CYS A 40 -19.08 2.24 -2.38
CA CYS A 40 -18.99 1.67 -1.03
C CYS A 40 -19.37 0.18 -1.02
N GLN A 41 -20.44 -0.22 -1.72
CA GLN A 41 -20.83 -1.62 -1.86
C GLN A 41 -19.72 -2.45 -2.53
N TYR A 42 -19.10 -1.91 -3.55
CA TYR A 42 -17.97 -2.57 -4.22
C TYR A 42 -16.79 -2.78 -3.26
N VAL A 43 -16.40 -1.76 -2.49
CA VAL A 43 -15.33 -1.91 -1.49
C VAL A 43 -15.71 -2.96 -0.43
N THR A 44 -16.98 -3.00 0.00
CA THR A 44 -17.46 -4.02 0.92
C THR A 44 -17.30 -5.43 0.34
N SER A 45 -17.62 -5.63 -0.95
CA SER A 45 -17.42 -6.94 -1.60
C SER A 45 -15.94 -7.33 -1.68
N LEU A 46 -15.03 -6.39 -1.96
CA LEU A 46 -13.59 -6.66 -1.95
C LEU A 46 -13.12 -7.15 -0.57
N ILE A 47 -13.57 -6.51 0.50
CA ILE A 47 -13.22 -6.91 1.86
C ILE A 47 -13.78 -8.31 2.17
N SER A 48 -15.00 -8.59 1.75
CA SER A 48 -15.64 -9.90 1.96
C SER A 48 -14.88 -11.03 1.26
N ASN A 49 -14.41 -10.80 0.03
CA ASN A 49 -13.60 -11.77 -0.72
C ASN A 49 -12.26 -12.03 -0.01
N VAL A 50 -11.54 -10.98 0.39
CA VAL A 50 -10.28 -11.13 1.14
C VAL A 50 -10.49 -11.91 2.44
N LEU A 51 -11.58 -11.65 3.17
CA LEU A 51 -11.91 -12.37 4.39
C LEU A 51 -12.32 -13.83 4.14
N TYR A 52 -12.94 -14.11 3.02
CA TYR A 52 -13.26 -15.47 2.60
C TYR A 52 -11.98 -16.27 2.34
N GLU A 53 -11.08 -15.74 1.53
CA GLU A 53 -9.79 -16.38 1.24
C GLU A 53 -8.93 -16.57 2.50
N LEU A 54 -8.94 -15.59 3.41
CA LEU A 54 -8.23 -15.68 4.69
C LEU A 54 -8.73 -16.85 5.56
N LYS A 55 -10.01 -17.20 5.46
CA LYS A 55 -10.61 -18.29 6.25
C LYS A 55 -10.45 -19.65 5.60
N ASN A 56 -10.26 -19.70 4.28
CA ASN A 56 -10.22 -20.92 3.49
C ASN A 56 -8.83 -21.10 2.84
N GLU A 57 -7.77 -20.93 3.63
CA GLU A 57 -6.35 -21.03 3.19
C GLU A 57 -5.99 -22.36 2.46
N ASP A 58 -6.85 -23.37 2.50
CA ASP A 58 -6.61 -24.69 1.91
C ASP A 58 -7.12 -24.83 0.45
N ASP A 59 -7.65 -23.77 -0.17
CA ASP A 59 -8.19 -23.85 -1.53
C ASP A 59 -7.07 -23.76 -2.58
N GLU A 60 -6.74 -24.92 -3.15
CA GLU A 60 -5.63 -25.16 -4.10
C GLU A 60 -5.86 -24.46 -5.47
N TYR A 61 -7.02 -23.87 -5.75
CA TYR A 61 -7.44 -23.36 -7.06
C TYR A 61 -7.55 -21.84 -7.21
N GLY A 62 -7.53 -21.08 -6.14
CA GLY A 62 -7.54 -19.61 -6.21
C GLY A 62 -6.13 -19.06 -5.99
N GLY A 63 -5.81 -17.88 -6.47
CA GLY A 63 -4.53 -17.18 -6.23
C GLY A 63 -4.20 -16.97 -4.75
N GLY A 64 -4.95 -17.59 -3.86
CA GLY A 64 -4.82 -17.58 -2.43
C GLY A 64 -5.06 -16.19 -1.81
N PHE A 65 -5.05 -16.14 -0.50
CA PHE A 65 -5.26 -14.89 0.27
C PHE A 65 -4.35 -13.73 -0.18
N VAL A 66 -3.08 -13.99 -0.50
CA VAL A 66 -2.11 -12.96 -0.90
C VAL A 66 -2.49 -12.32 -2.24
N GLY A 67 -2.88 -13.15 -3.22
CA GLY A 67 -3.33 -12.68 -4.54
C GLY A 67 -4.62 -11.86 -4.43
N GLU A 68 -5.61 -12.34 -3.67
CA GLU A 68 -6.88 -11.62 -3.48
C GLU A 68 -6.66 -10.29 -2.73
N LEU A 69 -5.80 -10.27 -1.71
CA LEU A 69 -5.42 -9.05 -1.02
C LEU A 69 -4.78 -8.04 -1.98
N GLY A 70 -3.86 -8.48 -2.85
CA GLY A 70 -3.22 -7.64 -3.85
C GLY A 70 -4.24 -7.05 -4.86
N MET A 71 -5.17 -7.86 -5.35
CA MET A 71 -6.26 -7.40 -6.23
C MET A 71 -7.18 -6.42 -5.51
N ALA A 72 -7.56 -6.69 -4.27
CA ALA A 72 -8.39 -5.79 -3.47
C ALA A 72 -7.68 -4.45 -3.21
N MET A 73 -6.38 -4.45 -2.94
CA MET A 73 -5.58 -3.22 -2.80
C MET A 73 -5.59 -2.38 -4.07
N SER A 74 -5.37 -3.00 -5.24
CA SER A 74 -5.40 -2.31 -6.55
C SER A 74 -6.76 -1.73 -6.86
N SER A 75 -7.83 -2.48 -6.62
CA SER A 75 -9.21 -2.08 -6.85
C SER A 75 -9.64 -0.96 -5.91
N ASN A 76 -9.26 -1.05 -4.63
CA ASN A 76 -9.50 0.00 -3.65
C ASN A 76 -8.79 1.32 -4.04
N GLN A 77 -7.60 1.25 -4.65
CA GLN A 77 -6.95 2.46 -5.17
C GLN A 77 -7.79 3.13 -6.28
N GLY A 78 -8.45 2.36 -7.12
CA GLY A 78 -9.40 2.91 -8.11
C GLY A 78 -10.52 3.70 -7.45
N PHE A 79 -11.11 3.14 -6.40
CA PHE A 79 -12.09 3.84 -5.55
C PHE A 79 -11.53 5.14 -4.95
N LEU A 80 -10.36 5.09 -4.29
CA LEU A 80 -9.73 6.26 -3.67
C LEU A 80 -9.45 7.37 -4.68
N SER A 81 -9.04 7.02 -5.88
CA SER A 81 -8.84 7.98 -6.98
C SER A 81 -10.16 8.60 -7.42
N ARG A 82 -11.23 7.81 -7.53
CA ARG A 82 -12.56 8.27 -7.96
C ARG A 82 -13.19 9.25 -6.98
N ILE A 83 -13.07 9.02 -5.69
CA ILE A 83 -13.58 9.96 -4.65
C ILE A 83 -12.67 11.18 -4.42
N GLY A 84 -11.58 11.29 -5.20
CA GLY A 84 -10.74 12.49 -5.26
C GLY A 84 -9.72 12.64 -4.13
N VAL A 85 -9.31 11.55 -3.46
CA VAL A 85 -8.27 11.61 -2.40
C VAL A 85 -6.86 11.34 -2.92
N SER A 86 -6.70 11.13 -4.23
CA SER A 86 -5.39 11.07 -4.89
C SER A 86 -4.98 12.43 -5.44
N ASN A 87 -3.68 12.61 -5.73
CA ASN A 87 -3.15 13.78 -6.40
C ASN A 87 -2.13 13.37 -7.48
N ALA A 88 -1.67 14.36 -8.28
CA ALA A 88 -0.74 14.12 -9.39
C ALA A 88 0.55 13.43 -8.95
N THR A 89 1.13 13.84 -7.80
CA THR A 89 2.37 13.25 -7.29
C THR A 89 2.17 11.80 -6.86
N LEU A 90 1.11 11.50 -6.11
CA LEU A 90 0.80 10.12 -5.70
C LEU A 90 0.52 9.23 -6.91
N ASN A 91 -0.18 9.75 -7.92
CA ASN A 91 -0.44 9.03 -9.16
C ASN A 91 0.86 8.75 -9.94
N SER A 92 1.76 9.73 -10.04
CA SER A 92 3.07 9.57 -10.69
C SER A 92 3.94 8.54 -9.96
N MET A 93 4.03 8.64 -8.62
CA MET A 93 4.75 7.66 -7.81
C MET A 93 4.17 6.25 -7.97
N ARG A 94 2.83 6.12 -7.92
CA ARG A 94 2.16 4.85 -8.14
C ARG A 94 2.48 4.26 -9.52
N SER A 95 2.46 5.08 -10.56
CA SER A 95 2.81 4.63 -11.91
C SER A 95 4.25 4.15 -11.99
N ALA A 96 5.19 4.88 -11.43
CA ALA A 96 6.60 4.50 -11.38
C ALA A 96 6.83 3.18 -10.63
N LEU A 97 6.17 3.00 -9.49
CA LEU A 97 6.26 1.76 -8.69
C LEU A 97 5.64 0.55 -9.39
N ARG A 98 4.56 0.75 -10.18
CA ARG A 98 3.85 -0.33 -10.88
C ARG A 98 4.48 -0.76 -12.20
N SER A 99 5.28 0.06 -12.82
CA SER A 99 5.91 -0.28 -14.09
C SER A 99 6.65 -1.62 -13.99
N ASN A 100 6.42 -2.51 -14.97
CA ASN A 100 7.10 -3.80 -14.99
C ASN A 100 8.55 -3.63 -15.40
N SER A 101 9.43 -4.26 -14.63
CA SER A 101 10.86 -4.32 -14.92
C SER A 101 11.21 -5.07 -16.20
N ASP A 102 10.28 -5.88 -16.72
CA ASP A 102 10.50 -6.70 -17.91
C ASP A 102 10.23 -5.96 -19.22
N SER A 103 9.52 -4.85 -19.17
CA SER A 103 9.45 -3.90 -20.28
C SER A 103 10.54 -2.85 -20.09
N PHE A 104 11.75 -3.15 -20.54
CA PHE A 104 12.76 -2.12 -20.73
C PHE A 104 12.22 -1.08 -21.70
N ASP A 105 11.99 0.15 -21.23
CA ASP A 105 11.92 1.25 -22.16
C ASP A 105 13.27 1.37 -22.90
N ALA A 106 13.30 2.08 -24.03
CA ALA A 106 14.52 2.28 -24.82
C ALA A 106 15.69 2.90 -24.04
N HIS A 107 15.51 3.15 -22.74
CA HIS A 107 16.46 3.83 -21.83
C HIS A 107 16.83 2.96 -20.62
N GLY A 108 16.39 1.72 -20.55
CA GLY A 108 16.82 0.77 -19.51
C GLY A 108 16.20 1.01 -18.13
N HIS A 109 15.15 1.80 -18.01
CA HIS A 109 14.47 2.06 -16.75
C HIS A 109 13.29 1.10 -16.57
N GLY A 110 13.54 -0.03 -15.94
CA GLY A 110 12.47 -0.91 -15.45
C GLY A 110 11.87 -0.33 -14.16
N GLY A 111 10.55 -0.36 -14.02
CA GLY A 111 9.88 0.00 -12.78
C GLY A 111 10.11 -1.03 -11.67
N ALA A 112 9.56 -0.77 -10.50
CA ALA A 112 9.70 -1.69 -9.34
C ALA A 112 8.84 -2.96 -9.44
N GLY A 113 7.94 -3.06 -10.42
CA GLY A 113 7.06 -4.20 -10.63
C GLY A 113 6.11 -4.47 -9.45
N LEU A 114 5.71 -3.44 -8.73
CA LEU A 114 4.77 -3.52 -7.62
C LEU A 114 3.33 -3.34 -8.13
N LEU A 115 2.57 -4.41 -8.26
CA LEU A 115 1.27 -4.38 -8.95
C LEU A 115 0.14 -3.77 -8.13
N ASN A 116 0.16 -3.93 -6.82
CA ASN A 116 -0.94 -3.64 -5.90
C ASN A 116 -0.73 -2.38 -5.05
N VAL A 117 -0.12 -1.35 -5.64
CA VAL A 117 0.19 -0.08 -4.97
C VAL A 117 -1.07 0.74 -4.71
N LYS A 118 -1.29 1.15 -3.46
CA LYS A 118 -2.41 2.01 -3.05
C LYS A 118 -1.99 3.09 -2.06
N ILE A 119 -2.79 4.14 -2.00
CA ILE A 119 -2.69 5.18 -0.97
C ILE A 119 -3.06 4.59 0.40
N THR A 120 -2.33 4.99 1.43
CA THR A 120 -2.69 4.73 2.83
C THR A 120 -3.02 6.04 3.55
N GLY A 121 -3.93 5.97 4.53
CA GLY A 121 -4.44 7.13 5.25
C GLY A 121 -5.46 7.94 4.45
N ALA A 122 -5.57 9.24 4.75
CA ALA A 122 -6.56 10.15 4.19
C ALA A 122 -6.30 10.57 2.73
N GLY A 123 -5.14 10.24 2.18
CA GLY A 123 -4.73 10.68 0.83
C GLY A 123 -4.28 12.13 0.77
N ASP A 124 -4.20 12.69 -0.43
CA ASP A 124 -3.74 14.05 -0.74
C ASP A 124 -2.27 14.33 -0.38
N GLY A 125 -1.50 13.29 -0.11
CA GLY A 125 -0.11 13.23 0.33
C GLY A 125 0.14 11.99 1.18
N GLY A 126 1.21 11.98 1.98
CA GLY A 126 1.58 10.84 2.82
C GLY A 126 2.13 9.67 2.03
N CYS A 127 1.73 8.44 2.37
CA CYS A 127 2.37 7.24 1.88
C CYS A 127 1.52 6.43 0.88
N LEU A 128 2.24 5.73 0.02
CA LEU A 128 1.75 4.58 -0.73
C LEU A 128 2.20 3.30 -0.03
N ILE A 129 1.37 2.25 -0.10
CA ILE A 129 1.69 0.92 0.40
C ILE A 129 1.51 -0.09 -0.73
N SER A 130 2.43 -1.04 -0.83
CA SER A 130 2.35 -2.16 -1.76
C SER A 130 2.67 -3.46 -1.04
N LEU A 131 1.87 -4.50 -1.29
CA LEU A 131 2.17 -5.86 -0.89
C LEU A 131 3.28 -6.42 -1.78
N VAL A 132 4.25 -7.12 -1.21
CA VAL A 132 5.27 -7.87 -1.96
C VAL A 132 4.85 -9.33 -1.98
N GLU A 133 4.42 -9.80 -3.14
CA GLU A 133 3.92 -11.17 -3.33
C GLU A 133 5.06 -12.19 -3.30
N ASP A 134 6.23 -11.81 -3.84
CA ASP A 134 7.44 -12.63 -3.80
C ASP A 134 8.26 -12.27 -2.55
N ARG A 135 8.24 -13.16 -1.57
CA ARG A 135 8.91 -12.98 -0.26
C ARG A 135 10.42 -12.93 -0.40
N ASP A 136 10.97 -13.59 -1.39
CA ASP A 136 12.41 -13.74 -1.56
C ASP A 136 13.04 -12.51 -2.24
N ASP A 137 12.23 -11.66 -2.89
CA ASP A 137 12.70 -10.47 -3.62
C ASP A 137 12.34 -9.12 -2.95
N VAL A 138 12.06 -9.10 -1.65
CA VAL A 138 11.72 -7.84 -0.94
C VAL A 138 12.83 -6.80 -1.10
N ILE A 139 14.09 -7.22 -0.96
CA ILE A 139 15.26 -6.33 -1.06
C ILE A 139 15.40 -5.81 -2.49
N GLY A 140 15.27 -6.66 -3.50
CA GLY A 140 15.31 -6.27 -4.91
C GLY A 140 14.19 -5.31 -5.28
N LYS A 141 12.95 -5.59 -4.87
CA LYS A 141 11.80 -4.70 -5.06
C LYS A 141 12.00 -3.35 -4.37
N LEU A 142 12.51 -3.34 -3.15
CA LEU A 142 12.80 -2.11 -2.42
C LEU A 142 13.90 -1.28 -3.11
N ALA A 143 14.98 -1.91 -3.57
CA ALA A 143 16.04 -1.23 -4.30
C ALA A 143 15.52 -0.59 -5.60
N LYS A 144 14.71 -1.31 -6.38
CA LYS A 144 14.03 -0.80 -7.58
C LYS A 144 13.09 0.36 -7.24
N ALA A 145 12.28 0.23 -6.18
CA ALA A 145 11.38 1.30 -5.74
C ALA A 145 12.13 2.59 -5.39
N ARG A 146 13.24 2.48 -4.65
CA ARG A 146 14.11 3.61 -4.34
C ARG A 146 14.73 4.25 -5.59
N ALA A 147 15.16 3.43 -6.55
CA ALA A 147 15.75 3.91 -7.80
C ALA A 147 14.75 4.72 -8.63
N VAL A 148 13.51 4.21 -8.82
CA VAL A 148 12.49 4.88 -9.65
C VAL A 148 11.88 6.12 -8.99
N LEU A 149 11.83 6.17 -7.65
CA LEU A 149 11.28 7.33 -6.93
C LEU A 149 12.32 8.43 -6.69
N GLY A 150 13.60 8.09 -6.78
CA GLY A 150 14.71 9.04 -6.54
C GLY A 150 14.93 9.34 -5.04
N LYS A 151 15.96 10.15 -4.79
CA LYS A 151 16.44 10.44 -3.42
C LYS A 151 15.51 11.34 -2.59
N ASP A 152 14.56 12.01 -3.25
CA ASP A 152 13.63 12.94 -2.60
C ASP A 152 12.44 12.24 -1.94
N LYS A 153 12.36 10.91 -2.07
CA LYS A 153 11.29 10.09 -1.50
C LYS A 153 11.88 9.02 -0.59
N GLU A 154 11.22 8.82 0.54
CA GLU A 154 11.57 7.74 1.45
C GLU A 154 10.87 6.45 1.02
N CYS A 155 11.60 5.34 1.05
CA CYS A 155 11.06 4.03 0.72
C CYS A 155 11.69 2.99 1.64
N PHE A 156 10.86 2.19 2.30
CA PHE A 156 11.29 1.15 3.24
C PHE A 156 10.34 -0.04 3.20
N SER A 157 10.84 -1.21 3.61
CA SER A 157 10.03 -2.41 3.76
C SER A 157 9.56 -2.57 5.21
N VAL A 158 8.38 -3.17 5.36
CA VAL A 158 7.83 -3.54 6.66
C VAL A 158 7.25 -4.94 6.58
N LYS A 159 7.29 -5.66 7.69
CA LYS A 159 6.67 -6.97 7.87
C LYS A 159 5.55 -6.85 8.90
N ILE A 160 4.49 -7.66 8.77
CA ILE A 160 3.44 -7.70 9.79
C ILE A 160 4.02 -8.25 11.09
N ASP A 161 3.78 -7.51 12.18
CA ASP A 161 4.07 -7.99 13.53
C ASP A 161 2.95 -8.94 14.00
N THR A 162 3.35 -10.11 14.44
CA THR A 162 2.43 -11.16 14.93
C THR A 162 2.11 -11.03 16.42
N LYS A 163 2.84 -10.19 17.14
CA LYS A 163 2.61 -9.98 18.59
C LYS A 163 1.42 -9.07 18.87
N GLY A 164 0.96 -8.30 17.85
CA GLY A 164 -0.11 -7.32 18.02
C GLY A 164 0.30 -6.14 18.91
N VAL A 165 -0.63 -5.66 19.74
CA VAL A 165 -0.36 -4.55 20.65
C VAL A 165 0.41 -5.06 21.86
N VAL A 166 1.62 -4.54 22.05
CA VAL A 166 2.46 -4.83 23.22
C VAL A 166 2.42 -3.63 24.15
N TRP A 167 2.10 -3.86 25.42
CA TRP A 167 2.17 -2.85 26.48
C TRP A 167 3.51 -3.01 27.22
N ASN A 168 4.37 -2.01 27.11
CA ASN A 168 5.53 -1.90 27.96
C ASN A 168 5.21 -0.98 29.12
N THR A 169 5.59 -1.34 30.33
CA THR A 169 5.54 -0.43 31.48
C THR A 169 6.59 0.67 31.29
N ILE A 170 6.39 1.84 31.90
CA ILE A 170 7.33 2.96 31.78
C ILE A 170 8.76 2.57 32.18
N ASN A 171 8.91 1.56 33.01
CA ASN A 171 10.22 1.03 33.43
C ASN A 171 10.90 0.20 32.34
N ASP A 172 10.14 -0.38 31.40
CA ASP A 172 10.68 -1.16 30.27
C ASP A 172 11.02 -0.25 29.08
N ALA A 173 10.53 1.00 29.08
CA ALA A 173 10.73 1.95 27.98
C ALA A 173 12.13 2.60 27.94
N ILE A 174 13.02 2.29 28.87
CA ILE A 174 14.37 2.87 28.95
C ILE A 174 15.44 1.97 28.34
N ASP A 175 15.09 0.73 28.01
CA ASP A 175 16.00 -0.18 27.30
C ASP A 175 15.76 -0.06 25.78
N TYR A 176 16.10 1.06 25.22
CA TYR A 176 16.46 1.13 23.80
C TYR A 176 17.82 0.45 23.69
N GLY A 177 17.77 -0.88 23.56
CA GLY A 177 18.94 -1.69 23.30
C GLY A 177 19.76 -1.07 22.20
N GLU A 178 21.03 -1.05 22.46
CA GLU A 178 22.16 -0.54 21.72
C GLU A 178 21.94 -0.51 20.21
N GLU A 179 22.29 0.63 19.62
CA GLU A 179 22.52 0.83 18.19
C GLU A 179 23.51 -0.24 17.69
N ASP A 180 23.02 -1.37 17.21
CA ASP A 180 23.81 -2.32 16.46
C ASP A 180 23.62 -2.09 14.95
N ASP A 181 24.63 -1.39 14.44
CA ASP A 181 25.23 -1.56 13.12
C ASP A 181 24.36 -1.59 11.87
N TYR A 182 24.03 -0.43 11.38
CA TYR A 182 23.97 -0.21 9.94
C TYR A 182 25.31 0.39 9.44
N LYS A 183 26.31 -0.48 9.28
CA LYS A 183 27.41 -0.24 8.35
C LYS A 183 27.11 -0.85 7.00
#